data_8c5dedacc5c8fa7bc52ccc92e007bd3a
#
_entry.id   8c5dedacc5c8fa7bc52ccc92e007bd3a
#
_cell.length_a   1.000
_cell.length_b   1.000
_cell.length_c   1.000
_cell.angle_alpha   90.00
_cell.angle_beta   90.00
_cell.angle_gamma   90.00
#
_symmetry.space_group_name_H-M   'P 1'
#
loop_
_entity.id
_entity.type
_entity.pdbx_description
1 polymer ?
#
loop_
_entity_poly.entity_id
_entity_poly.type
_entity_poly.pdbx_seq_one_letter_code
_entity_poly.pdbx_strand_id
1 'polypeptide(L)'
;MKTIVLIACVKEKQSNPCKAIDLYQGKDFTNWVSYSKKINADKIYILSGKHGLLNPDEIIEPYDFNLNNANKEYKKKWSDLVLFKLSKETNLKKDNYILLCNDIYAENLLSQIKNYSFPFKIK
;
A
#
# COMPACT_ATOMS: atom_id res chain seq x y z
N MET A 1 -5.14 -4.32 -19.47
CA MET A 1 -5.29 -3.53 -18.23
C MET A 1 -5.36 -4.47 -17.04
N LYS A 2 -4.53 -4.20 -16.05
CA LYS A 2 -4.43 -5.05 -14.85
C LYS A 2 -5.09 -4.41 -13.65
N THR A 3 -5.47 -5.23 -12.68
CA THR A 3 -5.99 -4.77 -11.39
C THR A 3 -4.87 -4.85 -10.38
N ILE A 4 -4.50 -3.72 -9.84
CA ILE A 4 -3.40 -3.57 -8.88
C ILE A 4 -3.98 -3.13 -7.53
N VAL A 5 -3.72 -3.89 -6.49
CA VAL A 5 -4.19 -3.53 -5.14
C VAL A 5 -3.03 -2.98 -4.32
N LEU A 6 -3.25 -1.83 -3.70
CA LEU A 6 -2.29 -1.20 -2.80
C LEU A 6 -2.90 -1.20 -1.39
N ILE A 7 -2.28 -1.95 -0.48
CA ILE A 7 -2.77 -2.10 0.89
C ILE A 7 -1.85 -1.35 1.84
N ALA A 8 -2.39 -0.39 2.58
CA ALA A 8 -1.59 0.35 3.55
C ALA A 8 -1.22 -0.51 4.75
N CYS A 9 -0.04 -0.28 5.29
CA CYS A 9 0.38 -0.89 6.54
C CYS A 9 -0.48 -0.39 7.71
N VAL A 10 -0.49 -1.17 8.79
CA VAL A 10 -1.17 -0.81 10.03
C VAL A 10 -0.18 -0.85 11.18
N LYS A 11 -0.59 -0.29 12.33
CA LYS A 11 0.27 -0.20 13.50
C LYS A 11 0.62 -1.57 14.07
N GLU A 12 -0.35 -2.45 14.17
CA GLU A 12 -0.18 -3.76 14.78
C GLU A 12 0.64 -4.67 13.87
N LYS A 13 1.69 -5.28 14.43
CA LYS A 13 2.61 -6.15 13.71
C LYS A 13 3.00 -7.36 14.55
N GLN A 14 3.41 -8.43 13.88
CA GLN A 14 4.02 -9.58 14.55
C GLN A 14 5.35 -9.17 15.17
N SER A 15 5.81 -9.93 16.16
CA SER A 15 7.05 -9.65 16.86
C SER A 15 8.31 -10.14 16.16
N ASN A 16 8.17 -10.99 15.16
CA ASN A 16 9.31 -11.59 14.45
C ASN A 16 9.34 -11.17 12.97
N PRO A 17 10.53 -11.16 12.33
CA PRO A 17 10.62 -10.95 10.89
C PRO A 17 9.80 -11.97 10.12
N CYS A 18 9.11 -11.53 9.09
CA CYS A 18 8.30 -12.41 8.25
C CYS A 18 7.96 -11.71 6.93
N LYS A 19 7.23 -12.41 6.06
CA LYS A 19 6.76 -11.79 4.81
C LYS A 19 5.93 -10.56 5.13
N ALA A 20 6.04 -9.53 4.29
CA ALA A 20 5.30 -8.28 4.48
C ALA A 20 3.81 -8.51 4.65
N ILE A 21 3.22 -9.41 3.85
CA ILE A 21 1.79 -9.70 3.93
C ILE A 21 1.38 -10.34 5.26
N ASP A 22 2.31 -10.99 5.93
CA ASP A 22 2.06 -11.66 7.21
C ASP A 22 2.44 -10.82 8.42
N LEU A 23 3.23 -9.76 8.23
CA LEU A 23 3.73 -8.93 9.32
C LEU A 23 2.62 -8.13 9.99
N TYR A 24 1.78 -7.49 9.19
CA TYR A 24 0.76 -6.59 9.70
C TYR A 24 -0.43 -7.35 10.24
N GLN A 25 -0.91 -6.93 11.40
CA GLN A 25 -2.00 -7.59 12.13
C GLN A 25 -3.18 -6.65 12.24
N GLY A 26 -4.32 -7.19 12.62
CA GLY A 26 -5.50 -6.39 12.85
C GLY A 26 -6.59 -6.70 11.85
N LYS A 27 -7.82 -6.32 12.23
CA LYS A 27 -9.02 -6.67 11.48
C LYS A 27 -9.04 -6.01 10.09
N ASP A 28 -8.69 -4.74 10.02
CA ASP A 28 -8.74 -4.01 8.74
C ASP A 28 -7.77 -4.60 7.74
N PHE A 29 -6.54 -4.82 8.15
CA PHE A 29 -5.52 -5.39 7.25
C PHE A 29 -5.93 -6.77 6.76
N THR A 30 -6.40 -7.62 7.68
CA THR A 30 -6.87 -8.97 7.34
C THR A 30 -8.01 -8.94 6.33
N ASN A 31 -8.97 -8.04 6.54
CA ASN A 31 -10.10 -7.87 5.63
C ASN A 31 -9.66 -7.38 4.25
N TRP A 32 -8.71 -6.47 4.21
CA TRP A 32 -8.18 -5.93 2.95
C TRP A 32 -7.46 -7.01 2.14
N VAL A 33 -6.66 -7.84 2.82
CA VAL A 33 -5.97 -8.97 2.16
C VAL A 33 -6.99 -9.96 1.60
N SER A 34 -8.01 -10.31 2.39
CA SER A 34 -9.07 -11.21 1.95
C SER A 34 -9.81 -10.66 0.73
N TYR A 35 -10.16 -9.38 0.76
CA TYR A 35 -10.80 -8.71 -0.36
C TYR A 35 -9.95 -8.77 -1.62
N SER A 36 -8.64 -8.50 -1.49
CA SER A 36 -7.71 -8.53 -2.61
C SER A 36 -7.65 -9.89 -3.28
N LYS A 37 -7.67 -10.95 -2.48
CA LYS A 37 -7.67 -12.32 -3.00
C LYS A 37 -8.99 -12.67 -3.66
N LYS A 38 -10.09 -12.22 -3.07
CA LYS A 38 -11.44 -12.49 -3.57
C LYS A 38 -11.68 -11.90 -4.95
N ILE A 39 -11.16 -10.71 -5.23
CA ILE A 39 -11.33 -10.06 -6.53
C ILE A 39 -10.31 -10.53 -7.58
N ASN A 40 -9.43 -11.46 -7.21
CA ASN A 40 -8.40 -12.00 -8.12
C ASN A 40 -7.52 -10.89 -8.72
N ALA A 41 -6.99 -10.03 -7.85
CA ALA A 41 -6.09 -8.96 -8.28
C ALA A 41 -4.88 -9.53 -9.02
N ASP A 42 -4.46 -8.84 -10.07
CA ASP A 42 -3.27 -9.25 -10.83
C ASP A 42 -2.00 -9.06 -10.01
N LYS A 43 -1.94 -7.99 -9.23
CA LYS A 43 -0.82 -7.71 -8.34
C LYS A 43 -1.31 -7.09 -7.04
N ILE A 44 -0.63 -7.43 -5.94
CA ILE A 44 -0.90 -6.87 -4.62
C ILE A 44 0.41 -6.32 -4.08
N TYR A 45 0.38 -5.08 -3.62
CA TYR A 45 1.53 -4.43 -2.98
C TYR A 45 1.12 -3.88 -1.63
N ILE A 46 2.09 -3.71 -0.74
CA ILE A 46 1.86 -3.10 0.56
C ILE A 46 2.55 -1.74 0.60
N LEU A 47 1.82 -0.73 1.05
CA LEU A 47 2.34 0.62 1.24
C LEU A 47 2.85 0.74 2.66
N SER A 48 4.16 0.86 2.83
CA SER A 48 4.79 1.01 4.13
C SER A 48 5.33 2.42 4.29
N GLY A 49 4.98 3.10 5.36
CA GLY A 49 5.49 4.44 5.63
C GLY A 49 7.01 4.48 5.74
N LYS A 50 7.63 3.39 6.20
CA LYS A 50 9.07 3.27 6.33
C LYS A 50 9.74 2.81 5.04
N HIS A 51 9.18 1.77 4.41
CA HIS A 51 9.83 1.08 3.28
C HIS A 51 9.33 1.51 1.90
N GLY A 52 8.26 2.29 1.84
CA GLY A 52 7.63 2.65 0.58
C GLY A 52 6.78 1.51 0.04
N LEU A 53 7.07 1.03 -1.15
CA LEU A 53 6.32 -0.05 -1.78
C LEU A 53 7.00 -1.40 -1.48
N LEU A 54 6.22 -2.33 -0.93
CA LEU A 54 6.70 -3.67 -0.62
C LEU A 54 5.96 -4.71 -1.44
N ASN A 55 6.69 -5.72 -1.92
CA ASN A 55 6.06 -6.93 -2.42
C ASN A 55 5.56 -7.75 -1.23
N PRO A 56 4.42 -8.45 -1.36
CA PRO A 56 3.86 -9.22 -0.24
C PRO A 56 4.81 -10.26 0.33
N ASP A 57 5.71 -10.79 -0.49
CA ASP A 57 6.61 -11.87 -0.10
C ASP A 57 7.96 -11.40 0.45
N GLU A 58 8.23 -10.10 0.46
CA GLU A 58 9.47 -9.59 1.03
C GLU A 58 9.52 -9.85 2.52
N ILE A 59 10.68 -10.34 3.00
CA ILE A 59 10.88 -10.55 4.44
C ILE A 59 11.33 -9.24 5.04
N ILE A 60 10.58 -8.74 6.02
CA ILE A 60 10.90 -7.50 6.70
C ILE A 60 10.81 -7.68 8.21
N GLU A 61 11.55 -6.87 8.94
CA GLU A 61 11.51 -6.86 10.41
C GLU A 61 10.39 -5.96 10.91
N PRO A 62 9.83 -6.25 12.08
CA PRO A 62 8.88 -5.34 12.71
C PRO A 62 9.54 -3.97 12.93
N TYR A 63 8.76 -2.92 12.79
CA TYR A 63 9.25 -1.55 12.97
C TYR A 63 8.15 -0.69 13.57
N ASP A 64 8.53 0.48 14.09
CA ASP A 64 7.60 1.46 14.63
C ASP A 64 7.80 2.77 13.89
N PHE A 65 6.96 3.03 12.90
CA PHE A 65 6.99 4.25 12.12
C PHE A 65 5.60 4.54 11.57
N ASN A 66 5.15 5.78 11.77
CA ASN A 66 3.84 6.21 11.31
C ASN A 66 3.98 7.37 10.32
N LEU A 67 3.52 7.16 9.09
CA LEU A 67 3.57 8.19 8.05
C LEU A 67 2.81 9.45 8.43
N ASN A 68 1.77 9.34 9.26
CA ASN A 68 1.02 10.49 9.76
C ASN A 68 1.89 11.49 10.50
N ASN A 69 2.93 11.00 11.18
CA ASN A 69 3.83 11.84 11.97
C ASN A 69 5.00 12.41 11.16
N ALA A 70 5.12 12.03 9.91
CA ALA A 70 6.17 12.53 9.04
C ALA A 70 5.84 13.94 8.52
N ASN A 71 6.87 14.73 8.21
CA ASN A 71 6.65 16.05 7.64
C ASN A 71 6.30 15.97 6.15
N LYS A 72 5.93 17.11 5.56
CA LYS A 72 5.51 17.18 4.16
C LYS A 72 6.62 16.74 3.21
N GLU A 73 7.86 17.11 3.49
CA GLU A 73 8.99 16.74 2.65
C GLU A 73 9.18 15.23 2.60
N TYR A 74 9.12 14.58 3.76
CA TYR A 74 9.21 13.12 3.83
C TYR A 74 8.07 12.45 3.05
N LYS A 75 6.85 12.91 3.25
CA LYS A 75 5.67 12.35 2.57
C LYS A 75 5.78 12.47 1.07
N LYS A 76 6.30 13.59 0.57
CA LYS A 76 6.50 13.79 -0.86
C LYS A 76 7.55 12.85 -1.42
N LYS A 77 8.69 12.73 -0.76
CA LYS A 77 9.76 11.81 -1.17
C LYS A 77 9.28 10.36 -1.14
N TRP A 78 8.51 10.02 -0.12
CA TRP A 78 7.92 8.71 0.02
C TRP A 78 7.00 8.38 -1.17
N SER A 79 6.11 9.29 -1.50
CA SER A 79 5.18 9.08 -2.61
C SER A 79 5.91 9.03 -3.95
N ASP A 80 6.93 9.85 -4.16
CA ASP A 80 7.73 9.83 -5.38
C ASP A 80 8.44 8.47 -5.54
N LEU A 81 8.97 7.91 -4.45
CA LEU A 81 9.62 6.61 -4.48
C LEU A 81 8.61 5.49 -4.79
N VAL A 82 7.44 5.53 -4.15
CA VAL A 82 6.38 4.55 -4.40
C VAL A 82 5.96 4.58 -5.87
N LEU A 83 5.70 5.78 -6.40
CA LEU A 83 5.29 5.95 -7.79
C LEU A 83 6.36 5.48 -8.76
N PHE A 84 7.62 5.75 -8.45
CA PHE A 84 8.74 5.30 -9.28
C PHE A 84 8.76 3.77 -9.39
N LYS A 85 8.64 3.08 -8.24
CA LYS A 85 8.62 1.62 -8.22
C LYS A 85 7.40 1.06 -8.95
N LEU A 86 6.23 1.65 -8.73
CA LEU A 86 5.00 1.23 -9.43
C LEU A 86 5.13 1.40 -10.93
N SER A 87 5.73 2.49 -11.39
CA SER A 87 5.89 2.75 -12.83
C SER A 87 6.78 1.72 -13.53
N LYS A 88 7.66 1.06 -12.77
CA LYS A 88 8.53 0.02 -13.31
C LYS A 88 7.81 -1.30 -13.50
N GLU A 89 6.79 -1.58 -12.69
CA GLU A 89 6.12 -2.88 -12.67
C GLU A 89 4.68 -2.83 -13.17
N THR A 90 4.09 -1.63 -13.23
CA THR A 90 2.69 -1.43 -13.62
C THR A 90 2.59 -0.23 -14.55
N ASN A 91 1.38 0.02 -15.06
CA ASN A 91 1.11 1.18 -15.92
C ASN A 91 0.21 2.17 -15.17
N LEU A 92 0.80 3.28 -14.69
CA LEU A 92 0.07 4.28 -13.90
C LEU A 92 -1.10 4.90 -14.62
N LYS A 93 -1.09 4.92 -15.94
CA LYS A 93 -2.14 5.55 -16.75
C LYS A 93 -3.23 4.59 -17.21
N LYS A 94 -2.94 3.29 -17.26
CA LYS A 94 -3.86 2.30 -17.82
C LYS A 94 -4.39 1.28 -16.84
N ASP A 95 -3.57 0.86 -15.88
CA ASP A 95 -3.99 -0.15 -14.91
C ASP A 95 -4.98 0.43 -13.91
N ASN A 96 -5.85 -0.43 -13.38
CA ASN A 96 -6.80 -0.07 -12.32
C ASN A 96 -6.15 -0.28 -10.97
N TYR A 97 -6.16 0.76 -10.14
CA TYR A 97 -5.60 0.72 -8.81
C TYR A 97 -6.71 0.72 -7.78
N ILE A 98 -6.70 -0.29 -6.92
CA ILE A 98 -7.63 -0.39 -5.81
C ILE A 98 -6.86 -0.04 -4.55
N LEU A 99 -7.28 1.04 -3.89
CA LEU A 99 -6.58 1.60 -2.75
C LEU A 99 -7.27 1.20 -1.45
N LEU A 100 -6.61 0.36 -0.67
CA LEU A 100 -7.09 -0.10 0.62
C LEU A 100 -6.26 0.60 1.69
N CYS A 101 -6.55 1.89 1.87
CA CYS A 101 -5.78 2.77 2.74
C CYS A 101 -6.59 4.01 3.09
N ASN A 102 -6.10 4.77 4.07
CA ASN A 102 -6.67 6.07 4.35
C ASN A 102 -6.04 7.15 3.47
N ASP A 103 -6.56 8.37 3.57
CA ASP A 103 -6.17 9.48 2.70
C ASP A 103 -4.69 9.84 2.78
N ILE A 104 -4.06 9.67 3.93
CA ILE A 104 -2.66 10.07 4.12
C ILE A 104 -1.71 9.28 3.21
N TYR A 105 -2.01 8.01 2.95
CA TYR A 105 -1.20 7.19 2.04
C TYR A 105 -1.49 7.47 0.57
N ALA A 106 -2.73 7.84 0.26
CA ALA A 106 -3.14 8.05 -1.13
C ALA A 106 -2.87 9.46 -1.65
N GLU A 107 -2.88 10.44 -0.76
CA GLU A 107 -2.94 11.87 -1.09
C GLU A 107 -1.98 12.29 -2.20
N ASN A 108 -0.71 11.93 -2.10
CA ASN A 108 0.29 12.32 -3.10
C ASN A 108 0.44 11.33 -4.25
N LEU A 109 -0.20 10.16 -4.17
CA LEU A 109 -0.14 9.16 -5.22
C LEU A 109 -1.14 9.43 -6.34
N LEU A 110 -2.31 9.95 -5.98
CA LEU A 110 -3.42 10.09 -6.91
C LEU A 110 -3.16 11.05 -8.06
N SER A 111 -2.24 11.99 -7.90
CA SER A 111 -1.89 12.93 -8.98
C SER A 111 -1.29 12.23 -10.19
N GLN A 112 -0.71 11.05 -10.01
CA GLN A 112 -0.05 10.30 -11.08
C GLN A 112 -0.77 9.03 -11.49
N ILE A 113 -1.85 8.66 -10.78
CA ILE A 113 -2.63 7.46 -11.07
C ILE A 113 -3.95 7.88 -11.69
N LYS A 114 -4.24 7.38 -12.88
CA LYS A 114 -5.44 7.79 -13.62
C LYS A 114 -6.70 7.04 -13.20
N ASN A 115 -6.61 5.73 -13.04
CA ASN A 115 -7.76 4.89 -12.73
C ASN A 115 -7.62 4.30 -11.32
N TYR A 116 -8.47 4.71 -10.39
CA TYR A 116 -8.40 4.23 -9.01
C TYR A 116 -9.78 4.19 -8.36
N SER A 117 -9.88 3.40 -7.29
CA SER A 117 -11.09 3.33 -6.47
C SER A 117 -10.72 3.06 -5.01
N PHE A 118 -11.63 3.42 -4.11
CA PHE A 118 -11.52 3.22 -2.67
C PHE A 118 -12.72 2.42 -2.17
N PRO A 119 -12.72 1.09 -2.31
CA PRO A 119 -13.92 0.30 -1.97
C PRO A 119 -14.31 0.33 -0.50
N PHE A 120 -13.36 0.64 0.40
CA PHE A 120 -13.64 0.71 1.84
C PHE A 120 -13.61 2.13 2.41
N LYS A 121 -13.59 3.14 1.57
CA LYS A 121 -13.57 4.51 2.07
C LYS A 121 -14.93 4.88 2.62
N ILE A 122 -14.94 5.39 3.84
CA ILE A 122 -16.14 5.91 4.48
C ILE A 122 -16.34 7.36 4.04
N LYS A 123 -17.55 7.65 3.58
CA LYS A 123 -17.89 9.00 3.12
C LYS A 123 -18.54 9.80 4.26
#